data_923a073711500a1dca0d4d5f9d256cca
#
_entry.id   923a073711500a1dca0d4d5f9d256cca
#
_cell.length_a   1.000
_cell.length_b   1.000
_cell.length_c   1.000
_cell.angle_alpha   90.00
_cell.angle_beta   90.00
_cell.angle_gamma   90.00
#
_symmetry.space_group_name_H-M   'P 1'
#
loop_
_entity.id
_entity.type
_entity.pdbx_description
1 polymer ?
#
loop_
_entity_poly.entity_id
_entity_poly.type
_entity_poly.pdbx_seq_one_letter_code
_entity_poly.pdbx_strand_id
1 'polypeptide(L)'
;KENLRVCPKCNHHFVIGAHERIDNFLDPESFVELDANMTSVDYLEFKGVATYEDRLKSYRSKTGLTDAVISGHGKLNGIPVAIAVMDFSFLGASMGSVVGEKITRAIELATKKKMPVIIICASGGARMYEGMMSLMQMAKTSGALARHAEARLPYITVLTNPTMAGVMASYASLGDVIIAEPKSMIGFAGPRVIKETTHQTLPEGFQTAEFLEKHGLIDHIVGRGKMRDTITQILQYLGPRKK
;
A
#
# COMPACT_ATOMS: atom_id res chain seq x y z
N LYS A 1 21.51 -0.10 2.37
CA LYS A 1 20.72 -0.71 3.47
C LYS A 1 20.79 0.09 4.78
N GLU A 2 21.86 0.84 4.99
CA GLU A 2 21.96 1.75 6.14
C GLU A 2 20.86 2.81 6.08
N ASN A 3 20.30 3.21 7.23
CA ASN A 3 19.29 4.24 7.38
C ASN A 3 17.96 3.98 6.63
N LEU A 4 17.54 2.70 6.46
CA LEU A 4 16.25 2.32 5.83
C LEU A 4 16.00 3.00 4.47
N ARG A 5 17.03 3.19 3.66
CA ARG A 5 16.99 3.93 2.38
C ARG A 5 16.47 5.38 2.50
N VAL A 6 16.73 6.02 3.61
CA VAL A 6 16.51 7.45 3.79
C VAL A 6 17.84 8.18 3.63
N CYS A 7 17.88 9.25 2.83
CA CYS A 7 19.08 10.02 2.61
C CYS A 7 19.49 10.76 3.89
N PRO A 8 20.70 10.56 4.43
CA PRO A 8 21.13 11.23 5.65
C PRO A 8 21.35 12.74 5.48
N LYS A 9 21.48 13.24 4.23
CA LYS A 9 21.71 14.65 3.95
C LYS A 9 20.42 15.46 3.82
N CYS A 10 19.39 14.92 3.15
CA CYS A 10 18.16 15.66 2.84
C CYS A 10 16.88 14.96 3.29
N ASN A 11 16.97 13.83 3.98
CA ASN A 11 15.85 13.00 4.43
C ASN A 11 14.92 12.53 3.30
N HIS A 12 15.42 12.45 2.06
CA HIS A 12 14.65 11.87 0.97
C HIS A 12 14.45 10.37 1.19
N HIS A 13 13.21 9.91 1.08
CA HIS A 13 12.83 8.51 1.23
C HIS A 13 12.88 7.82 -0.14
N PHE A 14 13.94 7.06 -0.41
CA PHE A 14 14.05 6.26 -1.63
C PHE A 14 13.06 5.09 -1.60
N VAL A 15 12.75 4.57 -2.78
CA VAL A 15 11.93 3.35 -2.89
C VAL A 15 12.61 2.20 -2.15
N ILE A 16 11.82 1.44 -1.39
CA ILE A 16 12.24 0.24 -0.66
C ILE A 16 11.37 -0.93 -1.09
N GLY A 17 11.96 -2.10 -1.31
CA GLY A 17 11.23 -3.31 -1.69
C GLY A 17 10.37 -3.86 -0.55
N ALA A 18 9.33 -4.61 -0.91
CA ALA A 18 8.35 -5.12 0.06
C ALA A 18 8.99 -6.05 1.11
N HIS A 19 9.85 -6.98 0.70
CA HIS A 19 10.57 -7.85 1.65
C HIS A 19 11.43 -7.04 2.63
N GLU A 20 12.28 -6.13 2.13
CA GLU A 20 13.13 -5.29 2.97
C GLU A 20 12.29 -4.44 3.94
N ARG A 21 11.10 -3.99 3.51
CA ARG A 21 10.20 -3.24 4.38
C ARG A 21 9.59 -4.13 5.47
N ILE A 22 9.14 -5.33 5.14
CA ILE A 22 8.59 -6.29 6.09
C ILE A 22 9.64 -6.67 7.14
N ASP A 23 10.86 -7.00 6.71
CA ASP A 23 11.97 -7.38 7.61
C ASP A 23 12.35 -6.29 8.61
N ASN A 24 12.23 -5.01 8.20
CA ASN A 24 12.52 -3.87 9.08
C ASN A 24 11.32 -3.42 9.92
N PHE A 25 10.10 -3.84 9.56
CA PHE A 25 8.88 -3.38 10.19
C PHE A 25 8.33 -4.35 11.22
N LEU A 26 8.33 -5.64 10.93
CA LEU A 26 7.84 -6.68 11.83
C LEU A 26 8.94 -7.21 12.75
N ASP A 27 8.52 -7.95 13.76
CA ASP A 27 9.45 -8.66 14.64
C ASP A 27 10.19 -9.76 13.86
N PRO A 28 11.48 -9.98 14.11
CA PRO A 28 12.25 -11.03 13.44
C PRO A 28 11.53 -12.38 13.45
N GLU A 29 11.58 -13.09 12.32
CA GLU A 29 11.02 -14.44 12.13
C GLU A 29 9.52 -14.58 12.41
N SER A 30 8.80 -13.47 12.62
CA SER A 30 7.35 -13.52 12.91
C SER A 30 6.46 -13.52 11.67
N PHE A 31 6.99 -13.13 10.51
CA PHE A 31 6.21 -13.00 9.29
C PHE A 31 5.87 -14.35 8.64
N VAL A 32 4.60 -14.53 8.34
CA VAL A 32 4.08 -15.67 7.57
C VAL A 32 3.37 -15.11 6.35
N GLU A 33 3.94 -15.35 5.17
CA GLU A 33 3.35 -14.90 3.90
C GLU A 33 2.09 -15.70 3.57
N LEU A 34 1.08 -15.01 3.02
CA LEU A 34 -0.13 -15.59 2.48
C LEU A 34 -0.10 -15.56 0.95
N ASP A 35 -0.64 -16.62 0.34
CA ASP A 35 -0.83 -16.69 -1.11
C ASP A 35 0.44 -16.36 -1.93
N ALA A 36 1.62 -16.78 -1.45
CA ALA A 36 2.92 -16.48 -2.04
C ALA A 36 3.00 -16.84 -3.54
N ASN A 37 2.30 -17.89 -3.95
CA ASN A 37 2.32 -18.39 -5.33
C ASN A 37 1.22 -17.80 -6.24
N MET A 38 0.40 -16.87 -5.72
CA MET A 38 -0.69 -16.27 -6.50
C MET A 38 -0.12 -15.31 -7.55
N THR A 39 -0.50 -15.51 -8.82
CA THR A 39 0.02 -14.75 -9.95
C THR A 39 -1.09 -14.27 -10.87
N SER A 40 -0.95 -13.06 -11.40
CA SER A 40 -1.84 -12.53 -12.44
C SER A 40 -1.74 -13.33 -13.74
N VAL A 41 -2.86 -13.45 -14.44
CA VAL A 41 -2.98 -14.04 -15.78
C VAL A 41 -3.58 -13.02 -16.75
N ASP A 42 -3.21 -13.12 -18.02
CA ASP A 42 -3.74 -12.26 -19.10
C ASP A 42 -5.00 -12.89 -19.71
N TYR A 43 -6.16 -12.63 -19.10
CA TYR A 43 -7.45 -13.12 -19.60
C TYR A 43 -8.08 -12.22 -20.67
N LEU A 44 -7.53 -10.99 -20.87
CA LEU A 44 -7.97 -10.07 -21.94
C LEU A 44 -7.11 -10.18 -23.21
N GLU A 45 -6.03 -10.95 -23.15
CA GLU A 45 -5.03 -11.03 -24.23
C GLU A 45 -4.55 -9.62 -24.64
N PHE A 46 -4.25 -8.78 -23.63
CA PHE A 46 -3.96 -7.38 -23.83
C PHE A 46 -2.66 -7.18 -24.59
N LYS A 47 -2.75 -6.48 -25.72
CA LYS A 47 -1.63 -6.16 -26.59
C LYS A 47 -1.43 -4.65 -26.63
N GLY A 48 -0.33 -4.17 -26.07
CA GLY A 48 0.17 -2.80 -26.18
C GLY A 48 1.50 -2.80 -26.94
N VAL A 49 2.50 -2.05 -26.44
CA VAL A 49 3.88 -2.10 -26.97
C VAL A 49 4.49 -3.50 -26.77
N ALA A 50 4.11 -4.19 -25.70
CA ALA A 50 4.39 -5.59 -25.42
C ALA A 50 3.11 -6.24 -24.88
N THR A 51 3.01 -7.58 -24.96
CA THR A 51 1.89 -8.30 -24.37
C THR A 51 1.92 -8.20 -22.84
N TYR A 52 0.78 -8.31 -22.20
CA TYR A 52 0.72 -8.30 -20.73
C TYR A 52 1.47 -9.51 -20.14
N GLU A 53 1.34 -10.67 -20.79
CA GLU A 53 2.06 -11.89 -20.38
C GLU A 53 3.58 -11.70 -20.38
N ASP A 54 4.15 -11.11 -21.45
CA ASP A 54 5.59 -10.83 -21.53
C ASP A 54 6.04 -9.85 -20.45
N ARG A 55 5.22 -8.84 -20.17
CA ARG A 55 5.49 -7.91 -19.06
C ARG A 55 5.50 -8.63 -17.73
N LEU A 56 4.49 -9.46 -17.43
CA LEU A 56 4.45 -10.24 -16.18
C LEU A 56 5.70 -11.12 -16.03
N LYS A 57 6.07 -11.87 -17.07
CA LYS A 57 7.29 -12.70 -17.08
C LYS A 57 8.55 -11.86 -16.81
N SER A 58 8.69 -10.73 -17.50
CA SER A 58 9.84 -9.83 -17.35
C SER A 58 9.94 -9.27 -15.92
N TYR A 59 8.83 -8.79 -15.33
CA TYR A 59 8.85 -8.23 -13.99
C TYR A 59 9.07 -9.28 -12.91
N ARG A 60 8.49 -10.47 -13.04
CA ARG A 60 8.78 -11.62 -12.16
C ARG A 60 10.27 -11.98 -12.16
N SER A 61 10.88 -12.07 -13.36
CA SER A 61 12.30 -12.35 -13.49
C SER A 61 13.19 -11.26 -12.88
N LYS A 62 12.82 -9.98 -13.03
CA LYS A 62 13.61 -8.85 -12.52
C LYS A 62 13.49 -8.64 -11.03
N THR A 63 12.33 -8.89 -10.44
CA THR A 63 12.03 -8.55 -9.06
C THR A 63 12.04 -9.74 -8.12
N GLY A 64 11.86 -10.95 -8.65
CA GLY A 64 11.64 -12.16 -7.85
C GLY A 64 10.25 -12.24 -7.22
N LEU A 65 9.39 -11.24 -7.46
CA LEU A 65 8.03 -11.20 -6.93
C LEU A 65 7.05 -11.92 -7.84
N THR A 66 6.00 -12.50 -7.28
CA THR A 66 4.89 -13.11 -8.04
C THR A 66 3.91 -12.07 -8.56
N ASP A 67 3.68 -11.00 -7.79
CA ASP A 67 2.91 -9.81 -8.17
C ASP A 67 3.31 -8.61 -7.29
N ALA A 68 2.64 -7.47 -7.44
CA ALA A 68 3.02 -6.17 -6.89
C ALA A 68 2.70 -5.98 -5.39
N VAL A 69 2.34 -7.03 -4.67
CA VAL A 69 2.07 -6.98 -3.23
C VAL A 69 2.51 -8.27 -2.54
N ILE A 70 3.11 -8.13 -1.38
CA ILE A 70 3.32 -9.21 -0.42
C ILE A 70 2.33 -9.00 0.71
N SER A 71 1.58 -10.05 1.06
CA SER A 71 0.61 -10.03 2.15
C SER A 71 0.81 -11.19 3.11
N GLY A 72 0.49 -10.97 4.36
CA GLY A 72 0.68 -11.99 5.39
C GLY A 72 0.25 -11.51 6.76
N HIS A 73 0.74 -12.19 7.77
CA HIS A 73 0.60 -11.76 9.16
C HIS A 73 1.91 -11.95 9.92
N GLY A 74 2.07 -11.21 11.00
CA GLY A 74 3.26 -11.28 11.84
C GLY A 74 3.02 -10.57 13.16
N LYS A 75 4.10 -10.15 13.81
CA LYS A 75 4.03 -9.37 15.03
C LYS A 75 4.73 -8.03 14.85
N LEU A 76 4.16 -6.98 15.40
CA LEU A 76 4.75 -5.65 15.49
C LEU A 76 4.94 -5.31 16.98
N ASN A 77 6.17 -5.36 17.45
CA ASN A 77 6.49 -5.23 18.88
C ASN A 77 5.59 -6.12 19.77
N GLY A 78 5.47 -7.41 19.39
CA GLY A 78 4.65 -8.41 20.06
C GLY A 78 3.14 -8.37 19.74
N ILE A 79 2.63 -7.33 19.09
CA ILE A 79 1.21 -7.21 18.71
C ILE A 79 0.97 -8.00 17.42
N PRO A 80 0.08 -9.00 17.40
CA PRO A 80 -0.30 -9.69 16.17
C PRO A 80 -0.98 -8.74 15.19
N VAL A 81 -0.53 -8.71 13.94
CA VAL A 81 -1.06 -7.87 12.88
C VAL A 81 -1.17 -8.62 11.56
N ALA A 82 -2.15 -8.31 10.73
CA ALA A 82 -2.12 -8.64 9.32
C ALA A 82 -1.50 -7.45 8.55
N ILE A 83 -0.69 -7.76 7.55
CA ILE A 83 0.04 -6.75 6.80
C ILE A 83 -0.03 -7.04 5.29
N ALA A 84 -0.15 -5.98 4.50
CA ALA A 84 0.09 -6.01 3.06
C ALA A 84 1.05 -4.88 2.68
N VAL A 85 2.07 -5.20 1.91
CA VAL A 85 3.10 -4.25 1.48
C VAL A 85 3.21 -4.28 -0.04
N MET A 86 2.89 -3.15 -0.67
CA MET A 86 3.02 -3.00 -2.12
C MET A 86 4.47 -2.71 -2.52
N ASP A 87 4.88 -3.24 -3.67
CA ASP A 87 6.23 -3.09 -4.20
C ASP A 87 6.23 -2.37 -5.55
N PHE A 88 6.71 -1.13 -5.55
CA PHE A 88 6.71 -0.28 -6.73
C PHE A 88 7.60 -0.80 -7.87
N SER A 89 8.54 -1.68 -7.57
CA SER A 89 9.40 -2.30 -8.58
C SER A 89 8.66 -3.23 -9.54
N PHE A 90 7.50 -3.76 -9.12
CA PHE A 90 6.67 -4.63 -9.95
C PHE A 90 5.55 -3.83 -10.63
N LEU A 91 5.69 -3.54 -11.92
CA LEU A 91 4.70 -2.80 -12.74
C LEU A 91 4.19 -1.49 -12.10
N GLY A 92 5.09 -0.73 -11.39
CA GLY A 92 4.71 0.48 -10.66
C GLY A 92 3.70 0.22 -9.56
N ALA A 93 3.72 -0.97 -8.98
CA ALA A 93 2.75 -1.48 -8.00
C ALA A 93 1.30 -1.25 -8.41
N SER A 94 1.00 -1.36 -9.69
CA SER A 94 -0.36 -1.20 -10.19
C SER A 94 -1.27 -2.31 -9.65
N MET A 95 -2.45 -1.89 -9.15
CA MET A 95 -3.44 -2.80 -8.60
C MET A 95 -4.16 -3.57 -9.70
N GLY A 96 -3.88 -4.85 -9.82
CA GLY A 96 -4.61 -5.84 -10.61
C GLY A 96 -5.42 -6.78 -9.73
N SER A 97 -6.00 -7.80 -10.33
CA SER A 97 -6.84 -8.82 -9.68
C SER A 97 -6.13 -9.50 -8.51
N VAL A 98 -4.85 -9.88 -8.68
CA VAL A 98 -4.05 -10.53 -7.64
C VAL A 98 -3.76 -9.58 -6.47
N VAL A 99 -3.40 -8.32 -6.74
CA VAL A 99 -3.16 -7.34 -5.68
C VAL A 99 -4.41 -7.16 -4.82
N GLY A 100 -5.56 -6.94 -5.46
CA GLY A 100 -6.82 -6.80 -4.74
C GLY A 100 -7.24 -8.06 -3.98
N GLU A 101 -7.01 -9.25 -4.56
CA GLU A 101 -7.29 -10.53 -3.89
C GLU A 101 -6.41 -10.75 -2.66
N LYS A 102 -5.09 -10.59 -2.78
CA LYS A 102 -4.15 -10.75 -1.66
C LYS A 102 -4.47 -9.78 -0.51
N ILE A 103 -4.76 -8.51 -0.82
CA ILE A 103 -5.18 -7.52 0.18
C ILE A 103 -6.49 -7.93 0.83
N THR A 104 -7.50 -8.33 0.05
CA THR A 104 -8.80 -8.79 0.56
C THR A 104 -8.63 -9.97 1.52
N ARG A 105 -7.87 -10.98 1.15
CA ARG A 105 -7.62 -12.16 1.99
C ARG A 105 -6.88 -11.81 3.29
N ALA A 106 -5.92 -10.89 3.23
CA ALA A 106 -5.24 -10.41 4.43
C ALA A 106 -6.22 -9.71 5.40
N ILE A 107 -7.13 -8.87 4.88
CA ILE A 107 -8.18 -8.21 5.67
C ILE A 107 -9.15 -9.24 6.26
N GLU A 108 -9.62 -10.21 5.47
CA GLU A 108 -10.54 -11.25 5.92
C GLU A 108 -9.90 -12.17 6.98
N LEU A 109 -8.63 -12.52 6.80
CA LEU A 109 -7.87 -13.25 7.83
C LEU A 109 -7.78 -12.44 9.14
N ALA A 110 -7.46 -11.15 9.04
CA ALA A 110 -7.38 -10.25 10.18
C ALA A 110 -8.72 -10.17 10.93
N THR A 111 -9.81 -10.00 10.19
CA THR A 111 -11.16 -9.96 10.75
C THR A 111 -11.49 -11.26 11.49
N LYS A 112 -11.21 -12.40 10.86
CA LYS A 112 -11.43 -13.74 11.46
C LYS A 112 -10.59 -13.96 12.72
N LYS A 113 -9.32 -13.53 12.71
CA LYS A 113 -8.39 -13.69 13.83
C LYS A 113 -8.44 -12.53 14.84
N LYS A 114 -9.30 -11.53 14.64
CA LYS A 114 -9.43 -10.33 15.48
C LYS A 114 -8.10 -9.58 15.64
N MET A 115 -7.40 -9.38 14.53
CA MET A 115 -6.15 -8.64 14.47
C MET A 115 -6.36 -7.29 13.75
N PRO A 116 -5.58 -6.25 14.06
CA PRO A 116 -5.50 -5.05 13.24
C PRO A 116 -4.90 -5.34 11.87
N VAL A 117 -5.26 -4.49 10.89
CA VAL A 117 -4.70 -4.52 9.54
C VAL A 117 -3.79 -3.32 9.34
N ILE A 118 -2.64 -3.54 8.69
CA ILE A 118 -1.72 -2.50 8.25
C ILE A 118 -1.49 -2.68 6.75
N ILE A 119 -1.77 -1.66 5.93
CA ILE A 119 -1.44 -1.68 4.50
C ILE A 119 -0.45 -0.59 4.19
N ILE A 120 0.72 -0.96 3.65
CA ILE A 120 1.74 -0.03 3.20
C ILE A 120 1.60 0.13 1.69
N CYS A 121 1.11 1.29 1.28
CA CYS A 121 0.75 1.60 -0.09
C CYS A 121 1.92 2.24 -0.85
N ALA A 122 2.18 1.73 -2.04
CA ALA A 122 3.07 2.32 -3.03
C ALA A 122 2.50 1.96 -4.40
N SER A 123 1.90 2.90 -5.16
CA SER A 123 1.24 2.51 -6.41
C SER A 123 1.06 3.67 -7.39
N GLY A 124 1.20 3.37 -8.67
CA GLY A 124 0.75 4.23 -9.76
C GLY A 124 -0.76 4.19 -10.01
N GLY A 125 -1.51 3.26 -9.38
CA GLY A 125 -2.96 3.16 -9.50
C GLY A 125 -3.46 1.80 -10.02
N ALA A 126 -4.65 1.79 -10.66
CA ALA A 126 -5.23 0.57 -11.22
C ALA A 126 -4.45 0.06 -12.44
N ARG A 127 -4.31 -1.25 -12.57
CA ARG A 127 -3.57 -1.91 -13.66
C ARG A 127 -4.37 -1.93 -14.95
N MET A 128 -3.96 -1.12 -15.92
CA MET A 128 -4.68 -0.95 -17.20
C MET A 128 -4.80 -2.26 -17.99
N TYR A 129 -3.81 -3.15 -17.90
CA TYR A 129 -3.80 -4.42 -18.62
C TYR A 129 -4.96 -5.36 -18.27
N GLU A 130 -5.53 -5.21 -17.08
CA GLU A 130 -6.64 -6.03 -16.61
C GLU A 130 -7.99 -5.31 -16.71
N GLY A 131 -8.04 -4.12 -17.30
CA GLY A 131 -9.26 -3.38 -17.59
C GLY A 131 -10.20 -3.23 -16.37
N MET A 132 -11.47 -3.58 -16.56
CA MET A 132 -12.52 -3.48 -15.53
C MET A 132 -12.19 -4.29 -14.28
N MET A 133 -11.49 -5.43 -14.41
CA MET A 133 -11.16 -6.26 -13.24
C MET A 133 -10.23 -5.55 -12.25
N SER A 134 -9.34 -4.68 -12.75
CA SER A 134 -8.54 -3.81 -11.88
C SER A 134 -9.41 -2.82 -11.11
N LEU A 135 -10.39 -2.21 -11.76
CA LEU A 135 -11.30 -1.25 -11.12
C LEU A 135 -12.20 -1.93 -10.08
N MET A 136 -12.65 -3.15 -10.35
CA MET A 136 -13.46 -3.94 -9.41
C MET A 136 -12.71 -4.31 -8.12
N GLN A 137 -11.37 -4.26 -8.12
CA GLN A 137 -10.60 -4.47 -6.89
C GLN A 137 -10.83 -3.34 -5.88
N MET A 138 -11.13 -2.13 -6.32
CA MET A 138 -11.50 -1.03 -5.43
C MET A 138 -12.73 -1.38 -4.59
N ALA A 139 -13.81 -1.83 -5.22
CA ALA A 139 -15.04 -2.25 -4.52
C ALA A 139 -14.79 -3.46 -3.62
N LYS A 140 -14.01 -4.44 -4.09
CA LYS A 140 -13.71 -5.66 -3.37
C LYS A 140 -12.96 -5.41 -2.07
N THR A 141 -11.88 -4.64 -2.12
CA THR A 141 -11.07 -4.29 -0.94
C THR A 141 -11.85 -3.41 0.03
N SER A 142 -12.61 -2.43 -0.47
CA SER A 142 -13.47 -1.56 0.35
C SER A 142 -14.56 -2.37 1.08
N GLY A 143 -15.18 -3.35 0.40
CA GLY A 143 -16.17 -4.24 1.02
C GLY A 143 -15.57 -5.15 2.12
N ALA A 144 -14.32 -5.59 1.96
CA ALA A 144 -13.61 -6.32 3.00
C ALA A 144 -13.31 -5.43 4.22
N LEU A 145 -12.87 -4.19 3.99
CA LEU A 145 -12.62 -3.19 5.04
C LEU A 145 -13.90 -2.80 5.79
N ALA A 146 -15.05 -2.68 5.09
CA ALA A 146 -16.33 -2.43 5.74
C ALA A 146 -16.65 -3.51 6.78
N ARG A 147 -16.48 -4.80 6.42
CA ARG A 147 -16.66 -5.92 7.37
C ARG A 147 -15.65 -5.89 8.52
N HIS A 148 -14.41 -5.44 8.25
CA HIS A 148 -13.38 -5.28 9.27
C HIS A 148 -13.75 -4.18 10.28
N ALA A 149 -14.27 -3.06 9.80
CA ALA A 149 -14.78 -1.95 10.62
C ALA A 149 -16.00 -2.36 11.45
N GLU A 150 -16.95 -3.14 10.89
CA GLU A 150 -18.08 -3.71 11.64
C GLU A 150 -17.60 -4.59 12.80
N ALA A 151 -16.48 -5.29 12.63
CA ALA A 151 -15.84 -6.07 13.70
C ALA A 151 -15.09 -5.19 14.72
N ARG A 152 -15.05 -3.85 14.54
CA ARG A 152 -14.39 -2.85 15.40
C ARG A 152 -12.90 -3.14 15.57
N LEU A 153 -12.23 -3.50 14.48
CA LEU A 153 -10.80 -3.79 14.45
C LEU A 153 -10.05 -2.66 13.74
N PRO A 154 -8.89 -2.23 14.27
CA PRO A 154 -8.14 -1.12 13.72
C PRO A 154 -7.59 -1.41 12.31
N TYR A 155 -7.71 -0.42 11.43
CA TYR A 155 -7.09 -0.40 10.12
C TYR A 155 -6.19 0.83 9.96
N ILE A 156 -4.90 0.62 9.74
CA ILE A 156 -3.90 1.69 9.55
C ILE A 156 -3.35 1.61 8.13
N THR A 157 -3.35 2.75 7.43
CA THR A 157 -2.67 2.87 6.13
C THR A 157 -1.39 3.68 6.25
N VAL A 158 -0.37 3.25 5.50
CA VAL A 158 0.88 3.98 5.33
C VAL A 158 1.04 4.32 3.86
N LEU A 159 0.96 5.60 3.53
CA LEU A 159 1.06 6.10 2.16
C LEU A 159 2.51 6.46 1.84
N THR A 160 3.08 5.82 0.83
CA THR A 160 4.45 6.06 0.40
C THR A 160 4.50 6.64 -1.01
N ASN A 161 5.68 7.03 -1.46
CA ASN A 161 5.87 7.69 -2.74
C ASN A 161 6.05 6.71 -3.91
N PRO A 162 5.12 6.73 -4.93
CA PRO A 162 3.85 7.41 -4.98
C PRO A 162 2.68 6.53 -4.49
N THR A 163 1.54 7.14 -4.08
CA THR A 163 0.27 6.44 -3.86
C THR A 163 -0.84 7.16 -4.62
N MET A 164 -1.27 6.60 -5.76
CA MET A 164 -2.06 7.32 -6.74
C MET A 164 -3.35 6.58 -7.17
N ALA A 165 -4.22 7.32 -7.82
CA ALA A 165 -5.37 6.86 -8.58
C ALA A 165 -6.27 5.85 -7.83
N GLY A 166 -6.59 4.70 -8.43
CA GLY A 166 -7.50 3.71 -7.86
C GLY A 166 -7.07 3.12 -6.51
N VAL A 167 -5.76 3.10 -6.21
CA VAL A 167 -5.27 2.69 -4.88
C VAL A 167 -5.60 3.77 -3.84
N MET A 168 -5.31 5.04 -4.15
CA MET A 168 -5.68 6.14 -3.25
C MET A 168 -7.21 6.25 -3.09
N ALA A 169 -7.97 6.04 -4.16
CA ALA A 169 -9.44 6.10 -4.14
C ALA A 169 -10.14 4.85 -3.54
N SER A 170 -9.39 3.96 -2.90
CA SER A 170 -9.93 2.76 -2.25
C SER A 170 -9.26 2.53 -0.90
N TYR A 171 -8.64 1.39 -0.69
CA TYR A 171 -8.09 1.01 0.62
C TYR A 171 -7.06 2.02 1.19
N ALA A 172 -6.35 2.79 0.37
CA ALA A 172 -5.36 3.73 0.88
C ALA A 172 -5.99 4.90 1.68
N SER A 173 -7.21 5.33 1.33
CA SER A 173 -7.92 6.43 1.99
C SER A 173 -8.97 5.97 3.02
N LEU A 174 -9.07 4.67 3.29
CA LEU A 174 -10.07 4.10 4.20
C LEU A 174 -9.49 3.70 5.57
N GLY A 175 -8.26 4.11 5.89
CA GLY A 175 -7.66 3.87 7.19
C GLY A 175 -8.40 4.59 8.32
N ASP A 176 -8.54 3.93 9.48
CA ASP A 176 -8.94 4.62 10.73
C ASP A 176 -7.87 5.64 11.14
N VAL A 177 -6.61 5.36 10.77
CA VAL A 177 -5.48 6.29 10.84
C VAL A 177 -4.69 6.20 9.53
N ILE A 178 -4.50 7.34 8.89
CA ILE A 178 -3.81 7.47 7.60
C ILE A 178 -2.48 8.18 7.84
N ILE A 179 -1.38 7.44 7.68
CA ILE A 179 -0.03 7.95 7.88
C ILE A 179 0.67 8.08 6.51
N ALA A 180 1.49 9.10 6.33
CA ALA A 180 2.31 9.22 5.13
C ALA A 180 3.80 9.32 5.45
N GLU A 181 4.66 8.82 4.54
CA GLU A 181 6.08 9.17 4.55
C GLU A 181 6.26 10.62 4.07
N PRO A 182 7.23 11.38 4.60
CA PRO A 182 7.49 12.77 4.20
C PRO A 182 7.69 12.92 2.69
N LYS A 183 7.13 13.97 2.12
CA LYS A 183 7.25 14.34 0.69
C LYS A 183 6.73 13.29 -0.29
N SER A 184 5.92 12.35 0.17
CA SER A 184 5.28 11.37 -0.70
C SER A 184 4.27 12.04 -1.62
N MET A 185 4.27 11.65 -2.90
CA MET A 185 3.25 12.05 -3.87
C MET A 185 2.01 11.18 -3.68
N ILE A 186 0.90 11.79 -3.33
CA ILE A 186 -0.35 11.10 -2.99
C ILE A 186 -1.51 11.84 -3.65
N GLY A 187 -2.32 11.15 -4.42
CA GLY A 187 -3.45 11.79 -5.11
C GLY A 187 -4.20 10.85 -6.04
N PHE A 188 -5.15 11.39 -6.80
CA PHE A 188 -5.89 10.62 -7.80
C PHE A 188 -5.26 10.74 -9.18
N ALA A 189 -5.49 11.82 -9.90
CA ALA A 189 -4.83 12.08 -11.18
C ALA A 189 -3.44 12.67 -10.95
N GLY A 190 -2.44 12.19 -11.69
CA GLY A 190 -1.09 12.74 -11.61
C GLY A 190 -1.04 14.23 -12.01
N PRO A 191 -0.10 15.03 -11.48
CA PRO A 191 -0.01 16.46 -11.76
C PRO A 191 0.06 16.81 -13.26
N ARG A 192 0.75 15.96 -14.03
CA ARG A 192 0.84 16.11 -15.49
C ARG A 192 -0.54 15.98 -16.16
N VAL A 193 -1.31 14.97 -15.78
CA VAL A 193 -2.64 14.72 -16.33
C VAL A 193 -3.57 15.89 -16.01
N ILE A 194 -3.55 16.38 -14.77
CA ILE A 194 -4.37 17.53 -14.36
C ILE A 194 -4.00 18.76 -15.20
N LYS A 195 -2.70 19.08 -15.31
CA LYS A 195 -2.23 20.22 -16.07
C LYS A 195 -2.61 20.16 -17.55
N GLU A 196 -2.45 18.99 -18.17
CA GLU A 196 -2.81 18.77 -19.59
C GLU A 196 -4.31 18.83 -19.84
N THR A 197 -5.13 18.42 -18.86
CA THR A 197 -6.60 18.37 -18.99
C THR A 197 -7.28 19.70 -18.65
N THR A 198 -6.81 20.37 -17.57
CA THR A 198 -7.47 21.58 -17.07
C THR A 198 -6.79 22.87 -17.51
N HIS A 199 -5.55 22.77 -18.02
CA HIS A 199 -4.68 23.91 -18.35
C HIS A 199 -4.43 24.89 -17.19
N GLN A 200 -4.64 24.43 -15.94
CA GLN A 200 -4.45 25.23 -14.74
C GLN A 200 -3.07 25.03 -14.13
N THR A 201 -2.56 26.07 -13.48
CA THR A 201 -1.36 25.97 -12.65
C THR A 201 -1.75 25.36 -11.30
N LEU A 202 -1.08 24.27 -10.93
CA LEU A 202 -1.32 23.61 -9.66
C LEU A 202 -0.71 24.44 -8.51
N PRO A 203 -1.34 24.44 -7.31
CA PRO A 203 -0.76 25.06 -6.13
C PRO A 203 0.61 24.47 -5.79
N GLU A 204 1.46 25.28 -5.15
CA GLU A 204 2.76 24.81 -4.68
C GLU A 204 2.58 23.65 -3.68
N GLY A 205 3.39 22.60 -3.84
CA GLY A 205 3.31 21.40 -3.00
C GLY A 205 2.08 20.52 -3.23
N PHE A 206 1.27 20.82 -4.25
CA PHE A 206 0.06 20.02 -4.54
C PHE A 206 0.35 18.51 -4.61
N GLN A 207 -0.50 17.72 -3.97
CA GLN A 207 -0.37 16.26 -3.84
C GLN A 207 0.87 15.78 -3.07
N THR A 208 1.57 16.63 -2.33
CA THR A 208 2.54 16.14 -1.34
C THR A 208 1.85 15.71 -0.05
N ALA A 209 2.50 14.85 0.73
CA ALA A 209 1.99 14.43 2.04
C ALA A 209 1.68 15.65 2.92
N GLU A 210 2.56 16.66 2.93
CA GLU A 210 2.43 17.90 3.69
C GLU A 210 1.20 18.72 3.26
N PHE A 211 0.95 18.78 1.95
CA PHE A 211 -0.25 19.44 1.43
C PHE A 211 -1.53 18.73 1.89
N LEU A 212 -1.54 17.40 1.84
CA LEU A 212 -2.70 16.59 2.22
C LEU A 212 -2.96 16.61 3.73
N GLU A 213 -1.92 16.58 4.56
CA GLU A 213 -2.04 16.74 6.02
C GLU A 213 -2.66 18.09 6.36
N LYS A 214 -2.19 19.18 5.75
CA LYS A 214 -2.76 20.53 5.94
C LYS A 214 -4.26 20.61 5.54
N HIS A 215 -4.71 19.76 4.61
CA HIS A 215 -6.09 19.72 4.16
C HIS A 215 -6.93 18.62 4.83
N GLY A 216 -6.40 17.94 5.84
CA GLY A 216 -7.13 16.94 6.62
C GLY A 216 -7.37 15.61 5.89
N LEU A 217 -6.60 15.29 4.86
CA LEU A 217 -6.68 14.02 4.13
C LEU A 217 -5.70 12.96 4.63
N ILE A 218 -4.75 13.36 5.47
CA ILE A 218 -3.78 12.51 6.16
C ILE A 218 -3.75 12.95 7.62
N ASP A 219 -3.66 12.00 8.53
CA ASP A 219 -3.65 12.27 9.97
C ASP A 219 -2.26 12.61 10.48
N HIS A 220 -1.21 11.99 9.89
CA HIS A 220 0.14 12.18 10.40
C HIS A 220 1.24 11.89 9.36
N ILE A 221 2.30 12.69 9.37
CA ILE A 221 3.49 12.45 8.56
C ILE A 221 4.59 11.87 9.45
N VAL A 222 5.06 10.67 9.12
CA VAL A 222 6.03 9.94 9.93
C VAL A 222 7.20 9.47 9.06
N GLY A 223 8.42 9.86 9.43
CA GLY A 223 9.63 9.34 8.81
C GLY A 223 9.78 7.83 9.04
N ARG A 224 10.30 7.13 8.03
CA ARG A 224 10.41 5.66 7.99
C ARG A 224 11.05 5.06 9.25
N GLY A 225 12.08 5.69 9.79
CA GLY A 225 12.76 5.21 10.99
C GLY A 225 11.93 5.22 12.27
N LYS A 226 10.86 6.05 12.31
CA LYS A 226 9.93 6.14 13.45
C LYS A 226 8.61 5.40 13.22
N MET A 227 8.38 4.92 12.01
CA MET A 227 7.09 4.37 11.57
C MET A 227 6.66 3.18 12.44
N ARG A 228 7.58 2.26 12.71
CA ARG A 228 7.34 1.07 13.54
C ARG A 228 6.83 1.44 14.93
N ASP A 229 7.53 2.33 15.61
CA ASP A 229 7.19 2.73 16.99
C ASP A 229 5.90 3.53 17.04
N THR A 230 5.70 4.44 16.08
CA THR A 230 4.47 5.24 15.97
C THR A 230 3.24 4.35 15.79
N ILE A 231 3.29 3.40 14.86
CA ILE A 231 2.17 2.48 14.62
C ILE A 231 1.93 1.57 15.82
N THR A 232 3.00 1.10 16.47
CA THR A 232 2.88 0.32 17.71
C THR A 232 2.11 1.10 18.78
N GLN A 233 2.47 2.37 18.98
CA GLN A 233 1.80 3.23 19.96
C GLN A 233 0.32 3.45 19.63
N ILE A 234 0.00 3.71 18.36
CA ILE A 234 -1.39 3.85 17.89
C ILE A 234 -2.18 2.57 18.17
N LEU A 235 -1.64 1.40 17.84
CA LEU A 235 -2.30 0.12 18.09
C LEU A 235 -2.50 -0.16 19.59
N GLN A 236 -1.57 0.29 20.45
CA GLN A 236 -1.73 0.19 21.91
C GLN A 236 -2.90 1.05 22.43
N TYR A 237 -3.15 2.22 21.82
CA TYR A 237 -4.29 3.08 22.16
C TYR A 237 -5.62 2.55 21.62
N LEU A 238 -5.62 2.00 20.40
CA LEU A 238 -6.81 1.47 19.75
C LEU A 238 -7.13 0.02 20.13
N GLY A 239 -6.17 -0.70 20.69
CA GLY A 239 -6.34 -2.09 21.11
C GLY A 239 -7.30 -2.26 22.29
N PRO A 240 -7.81 -3.48 22.53
CA PRO A 240 -8.65 -3.74 23.68
C PRO A 240 -7.88 -3.40 24.95
N ARG A 241 -8.45 -2.50 25.76
CA ARG A 241 -7.89 -2.19 27.08
C ARG A 241 -7.80 -3.50 27.87
N LYS A 242 -6.59 -3.88 28.27
CA LYS A 242 -6.43 -4.96 29.27
C LYS A 242 -7.25 -4.53 30.49
N LYS A 243 -8.27 -5.32 30.81
CA LYS A 243 -9.02 -5.18 32.07
C LYS A 243 -8.10 -5.48 33.25
#